data_83c849603eabed06df50cdfe0f6ddf23
#
_entry.id   83c849603eabed06df50cdfe0f6ddf23
#
_cell.length_a   1.000
_cell.length_b   1.000
_cell.length_c   1.000
_cell.angle_alpha   90.00
_cell.angle_beta   90.00
_cell.angle_gamma   90.00
#
_symmetry.space_group_name_H-M   'P 1'
#
loop_
_entity.id
_entity.type
_entity.pdbx_description
1 polymer ?
#
loop_
_entity_poly.entity_id
_entity_poly.type
_entity_poly.pdbx_seq_one_letter_code
_entity_poly.pdbx_strand_id
1 'polypeptide(L)'
;MIRTDVYWQKINDLKTALKDAGYSLDIDNQREELLRLEKELEKEEVYTNLEKSTEYSRKAQAIRNKLEVFDKAEKAISDAEEIITLAE
;
A
#
# COMPACT_ATOMS: atom_id res chain seq x y z
N MET A 1 -29.53 17.47 -10.38
CA MET A 1 -29.33 16.01 -10.56
C MET A 1 -27.84 15.69 -10.61
N ILE A 2 -27.40 14.70 -9.83
CA ILE A 2 -25.99 14.30 -9.78
C ILE A 2 -25.68 13.36 -10.95
N ARG A 3 -24.64 13.69 -11.70
CA ARG A 3 -24.17 12.88 -12.84
C ARG A 3 -23.23 11.78 -12.32
N THR A 4 -23.78 10.72 -11.74
CA THR A 4 -22.99 9.63 -11.14
C THR A 4 -22.21 8.83 -12.19
N ASP A 5 -22.69 8.74 -13.42
CA ASP A 5 -22.00 8.06 -14.52
C ASP A 5 -20.60 8.63 -14.79
N VAL A 6 -20.45 9.95 -14.73
CA VAL A 6 -19.16 10.63 -14.93
C VAL A 6 -18.20 10.29 -13.79
N TYR A 7 -18.70 10.28 -12.55
CA TYR A 7 -17.88 9.95 -11.39
C TYR A 7 -17.45 8.48 -11.38
N TRP A 8 -18.36 7.57 -11.77
CA TRP A 8 -18.02 6.15 -11.88
C TRP A 8 -16.94 5.91 -12.93
N GLN A 9 -16.98 6.62 -14.05
CA GLN A 9 -15.92 6.51 -15.05
C GLN A 9 -14.57 6.95 -14.50
N LYS A 10 -14.53 8.07 -13.78
CA LYS A 10 -13.30 8.55 -13.14
C LYS A 10 -12.76 7.56 -12.12
N ILE A 11 -13.64 6.97 -11.32
CA ILE A 11 -13.26 5.96 -10.33
C ILE A 11 -12.67 4.73 -11.01
N ASN A 12 -13.29 4.26 -12.10
CA ASN A 12 -12.78 3.10 -12.83
C ASN A 12 -11.40 3.39 -13.43
N ASP A 13 -11.18 4.61 -13.93
CA ASP A 13 -9.86 5.02 -14.44
C ASP A 13 -8.82 5.04 -13.32
N LEU A 14 -9.19 5.54 -12.15
CA LEU A 14 -8.31 5.56 -10.98
C LEU A 14 -7.99 4.16 -10.49
N LYS A 15 -8.97 3.25 -10.50
CA LYS A 15 -8.75 1.84 -10.13
C LYS A 15 -7.76 1.17 -11.06
N THR A 16 -7.88 1.41 -12.35
CA THR A 16 -6.96 0.87 -13.36
C THR A 16 -5.56 1.42 -13.14
N ALA A 17 -5.44 2.74 -12.93
CA ALA A 17 -4.16 3.38 -12.66
C ALA A 17 -3.52 2.83 -11.38
N LEU A 18 -4.30 2.62 -10.33
CA LEU A 18 -3.80 2.07 -9.08
C LEU A 18 -3.33 0.62 -9.23
N LYS A 19 -4.07 -0.18 -9.98
CA LYS A 19 -3.70 -1.57 -10.28
C LYS A 19 -2.38 -1.62 -11.02
N ASP A 20 -2.22 -0.77 -12.05
CA ASP A 20 -0.98 -0.69 -12.82
C ASP A 20 0.19 -0.23 -11.94
N ALA A 21 -0.05 0.75 -11.07
CA ALA A 21 0.95 1.20 -10.10
C ALA A 21 1.35 0.08 -9.14
N GLY A 22 0.39 -0.75 -8.71
CA GLY A 22 0.64 -1.90 -7.85
C GLY A 22 1.58 -2.91 -8.50
N TYR A 23 1.41 -3.17 -9.78
CA TYR A 23 2.32 -4.03 -10.53
C TYR A 23 3.70 -3.40 -10.69
N SER A 24 3.76 -2.12 -11.05
CA SER A 24 5.03 -1.39 -11.23
C SER A 24 5.84 -1.30 -9.95
N LEU A 25 5.17 -1.13 -8.81
CA LEU A 25 5.80 -1.05 -7.49
C LEU A 25 6.04 -2.42 -6.87
N ASP A 26 5.54 -3.49 -7.51
CA ASP A 26 5.66 -4.85 -7.02
C ASP A 26 5.13 -5.01 -5.59
N ILE A 27 3.93 -4.49 -5.37
CA ILE A 27 3.33 -4.36 -4.04
C ILE A 27 3.24 -5.71 -3.29
N ASP A 28 2.84 -6.77 -3.97
CA ASP A 28 2.70 -8.08 -3.32
C ASP A 28 4.04 -8.60 -2.80
N ASN A 29 5.10 -8.47 -3.59
CA ASN A 29 6.44 -8.85 -3.16
C ASN A 29 6.97 -7.92 -2.06
N GLN A 30 6.62 -6.64 -2.08
CA GLN A 30 6.98 -5.71 -1.01
C GLN A 30 6.34 -6.11 0.32
N ARG A 31 5.09 -6.56 0.30
CA ARG A 31 4.41 -7.06 1.51
C ARG A 31 5.11 -8.31 2.07
N GLU A 32 5.47 -9.24 1.19
CA GLU A 32 6.19 -10.46 1.59
C GLU A 32 7.57 -10.14 2.17
N GLU A 33 8.29 -9.23 1.53
CA GLU A 33 9.61 -8.79 2.00
C GLU A 33 9.51 -8.10 3.36
N LEU A 34 8.48 -7.29 3.58
CA LEU A 34 8.25 -6.66 4.87
C LEU A 34 8.06 -7.72 5.98
N LEU A 35 7.24 -8.74 5.72
CA LEU A 35 7.03 -9.82 6.67
C LEU A 35 8.34 -10.55 6.97
N ARG A 36 9.15 -10.80 5.95
CA ARG A 36 10.45 -11.44 6.12
C ARG A 36 11.37 -10.61 7.02
N LEU A 37 11.45 -9.31 6.77
CA LEU A 37 12.28 -8.40 7.57
C LEU A 37 11.81 -8.32 9.02
N GLU A 38 10.50 -8.26 9.23
CA GLU A 38 9.92 -8.22 10.58
C GLU A 38 10.25 -9.49 11.36
N LYS A 39 10.20 -10.66 10.71
CA LYS A 39 10.59 -11.93 11.32
C LYS A 39 12.08 -11.98 11.64
N GLU A 40 12.93 -11.46 10.74
CA GLU A 40 14.37 -11.39 10.97
C GLU A 40 14.68 -10.51 12.19
N LEU A 41 13.95 -9.39 12.36
CA LEU A 41 14.15 -8.48 13.49
C LEU A 41 13.76 -9.10 14.83
N GLU A 42 12.97 -10.16 14.85
CA GLU A 42 12.61 -10.88 16.07
C GLU A 42 13.69 -11.87 16.54
N LYS A 43 14.64 -12.20 15.67
CA LYS A 43 15.70 -13.13 15.99
C LYS A 43 16.75 -12.49 16.89
N GLU A 44 17.19 -13.21 17.91
CA GLU A 44 18.18 -12.71 18.88
C GLU A 44 19.48 -12.30 18.19
N GLU A 45 19.98 -13.09 17.24
CA GLU A 45 21.21 -12.79 16.50
C GLU A 45 21.10 -11.54 15.64
N VAL A 46 19.88 -11.06 15.37
CA VAL A 46 19.64 -9.83 14.62
C VAL A 46 19.43 -8.65 15.55
N TYR A 47 18.49 -8.73 16.49
CA TYR A 47 18.16 -7.57 17.34
C TYR A 47 19.27 -7.21 18.33
N THR A 48 20.17 -8.15 18.65
CA THR A 48 21.37 -7.86 19.45
C THR A 48 22.55 -7.34 18.62
N ASN A 49 22.43 -7.36 17.31
CA ASN A 49 23.45 -6.85 16.39
C ASN A 49 23.00 -5.49 15.86
N LEU A 50 23.62 -4.43 16.36
CA LEU A 50 23.21 -3.05 16.01
C LEU A 50 23.24 -2.78 14.51
N GLU A 51 24.27 -3.24 13.80
CA GLU A 51 24.41 -3.03 12.37
C GLU A 51 23.29 -3.71 11.58
N LYS A 52 23.04 -5.00 11.85
CA LYS A 52 21.98 -5.76 11.18
C LYS A 52 20.59 -5.21 11.51
N SER A 53 20.32 -4.93 12.77
CA SER A 53 19.01 -4.41 13.18
C SER A 53 18.73 -3.04 12.57
N THR A 54 19.74 -2.19 12.48
CA THR A 54 19.60 -0.87 11.83
C THR A 54 19.31 -1.03 10.34
N GLU A 55 20.06 -1.89 9.65
CA GLU A 55 19.87 -2.14 8.23
C GLU A 55 18.47 -2.67 7.93
N TYR A 56 18.05 -3.70 8.66
CA TYR A 56 16.74 -4.32 8.43
C TYR A 56 15.60 -3.39 8.82
N SER A 57 15.75 -2.61 9.89
CA SER A 57 14.75 -1.62 10.29
C SER A 57 14.57 -0.52 9.24
N ARG A 58 15.65 -0.05 8.63
CA ARG A 58 15.59 0.94 7.56
C ARG A 58 14.90 0.40 6.32
N LYS A 59 15.23 -0.83 5.92
CA LYS A 59 14.59 -1.49 4.78
C LYS A 59 13.10 -1.70 5.04
N ALA A 60 12.74 -2.16 6.22
CA ALA A 60 11.35 -2.36 6.61
C ALA A 60 10.57 -1.03 6.58
N GLN A 61 11.16 0.04 7.11
CA GLN A 61 10.50 1.34 7.13
C GLN A 61 10.29 1.91 5.72
N ALA A 62 11.27 1.75 4.83
CA ALA A 62 11.13 2.18 3.43
C ALA A 62 9.97 1.44 2.74
N ILE A 63 9.84 0.14 3.00
CA ILE A 63 8.73 -0.65 2.46
C ILE A 63 7.39 -0.20 3.05
N ARG A 64 7.32 -0.01 4.38
CA ARG A 64 6.09 0.48 5.04
C ARG A 64 5.63 1.80 4.45
N ASN A 65 6.57 2.71 4.18
CA ASN A 65 6.23 4.01 3.60
C ASN A 65 5.60 3.86 2.22
N LYS A 66 6.14 2.99 1.38
CA LYS A 66 5.58 2.72 0.05
C LYS A 66 4.18 2.09 0.14
N LEU A 67 4.03 1.11 1.01
CA LEU A 67 2.76 0.42 1.20
C LEU A 67 1.70 1.36 1.76
N GLU A 68 2.08 2.25 2.68
CA GLU A 68 1.16 3.23 3.26
C GLU A 68 0.58 4.17 2.21
N VAL A 69 1.42 4.67 1.31
CA VAL A 69 0.96 5.55 0.22
C VAL A 69 -0.02 4.80 -0.69
N PHE A 70 0.32 3.57 -1.06
CA PHE A 70 -0.54 2.73 -1.90
C PHE A 70 -1.87 2.42 -1.21
N ASP A 71 -1.83 2.00 0.04
CA ASP A 71 -3.02 1.64 0.82
C ASP A 71 -3.94 2.85 1.05
N LYS A 72 -3.37 4.03 1.27
CA LYS A 72 -4.16 5.27 1.39
C LYS A 72 -4.87 5.62 0.08
N ALA A 73 -4.21 5.44 -1.05
CA ALA A 73 -4.81 5.68 -2.36
C ALA A 73 -5.97 4.69 -2.61
N GLU A 74 -5.77 3.42 -2.28
CA GLU A 74 -6.80 2.39 -2.39
C GLU A 74 -8.01 2.72 -1.52
N LYS A 75 -7.77 3.13 -0.28
CA LYS A 75 -8.84 3.52 0.64
C LYS A 75 -9.60 4.75 0.14
N ALA A 76 -8.90 5.74 -0.40
CA ALA A 76 -9.54 6.94 -0.93
C ALA A 76 -10.49 6.61 -2.09
N ILE A 77 -10.09 5.69 -2.97
CA ILE A 77 -10.94 5.24 -4.07
C ILE A 77 -12.16 4.50 -3.53
N SER A 78 -11.96 3.60 -2.57
CA SER A 78 -13.06 2.86 -1.93
C SER A 78 -14.05 3.80 -1.24
N ASP A 79 -13.55 4.81 -0.52
CA ASP A 79 -14.39 5.81 0.14
C ASP A 79 -15.19 6.62 -0.89
N ALA A 80 -14.58 6.99 -2.01
CA ALA A 80 -15.26 7.71 -3.09
C ALA A 80 -16.37 6.86 -3.72
N GLU A 81 -16.14 5.57 -3.93
CA GLU A 81 -17.18 4.64 -4.42
C GLU A 81 -18.39 4.62 -3.47
N GLU A 82 -18.12 4.56 -2.18
CA GLU A 82 -19.14 4.51 -1.16
C GLU A 82 -19.98 5.79 -1.15
N ILE A 83 -19.33 6.95 -1.25
CA ILE A 83 -20.01 8.25 -1.33
C ILE A 83 -20.91 8.33 -2.57
N ILE A 84 -20.42 7.89 -3.72
CA ILE A 84 -21.21 7.94 -4.97
C ILE A 84 -22.39 6.97 -4.86
N THR A 85 -22.18 5.79 -4.31
CA THR A 85 -23.26 4.82 -4.09
C THR A 85 -24.37 5.43 -3.23
N LEU A 86 -24.00 6.15 -2.17
CA LEU A 86 -24.97 6.82 -1.30
C LEU A 86 -25.69 7.97 -2.00
N ALA A 87 -25.08 8.59 -3.00
CA ALA A 87 -25.66 9.70 -3.75
C ALA A 87 -26.64 9.25 -4.85
N GLU A 88 -26.65 7.98 -5.20
CA GLU A 88 -27.58 7.42 -6.21
C GLU A 88 -29.03 7.24 -5.68
#